data_c9d0b7dfa10b9a98b7ec47813846ffaa
#
_entry.id   c9d0b7dfa10b9a98b7ec47813846ffaa
#
_cell.length_a   1.000
_cell.length_b   1.000
_cell.length_c   1.000
_cell.angle_alpha   90.00
_cell.angle_beta   90.00
_cell.angle_gamma   90.00
#
_symmetry.space_group_name_H-M   'P 1'
#
loop_
_entity.id
_entity.type
_entity.pdbx_description
1 polymer ?
#
loop_
_entity_poly.entity_id
_entity_poly.type
_entity_poly.pdbx_seq_one_letter_code
_entity_poly.pdbx_strand_id
1 'polypeptide(L)'
;MTLLRRDGTLPAGRLAGAPFSAEFFCIFRALELTSAARLVVLFYTIPFFAVIGTHFLTGTDRLTPRKLAGLGLALLSLPVLFADRLGAPLDAALWGDVIGLASGMFWGAIITVIKASGLQRIAASERTLLYQLGVSALPIPLGFAVVLCP
;
A
#
# COMPACT_ATOMS: atom_id res chain seq x y z
N MET A 1 -26.72 8.75 13.47
CA MET A 1 -25.44 9.26 14.03
C MET A 1 -24.80 8.26 15.00
N THR A 2 -24.22 7.18 14.47
CA THR A 2 -23.64 6.09 15.26
C THR A 2 -22.21 5.72 14.78
N LEU A 3 -21.52 6.67 14.13
CA LEU A 3 -20.22 6.45 13.52
C LEU A 3 -19.09 6.21 14.54
N LEU A 4 -19.30 6.57 15.81
CA LEU A 4 -18.31 6.44 16.89
C LEU A 4 -18.74 5.43 17.98
N ARG A 5 -19.62 4.50 17.65
CA ARG A 5 -20.01 3.47 18.61
C ARG A 5 -18.80 2.59 18.92
N ARG A 6 -18.54 2.36 20.20
CA ARG A 6 -17.43 1.52 20.71
C ARG A 6 -17.71 0.03 20.44
N ASP A 7 -17.63 -0.38 19.20
CA ASP A 7 -17.87 -1.77 18.77
C ASP A 7 -16.57 -2.58 18.60
N GLY A 8 -15.46 -2.14 19.23
CA GLY A 8 -14.20 -2.87 19.17
C GLY A 8 -13.45 -2.74 17.83
N THR A 9 -13.99 -2.01 16.85
CA THR A 9 -13.37 -1.84 15.52
C THR A 9 -12.32 -0.74 15.44
N LEU A 10 -12.23 0.11 16.48
CA LEU A 10 -11.27 1.20 16.56
C LEU A 10 -9.80 0.78 16.39
N PRO A 11 -9.31 -0.27 17.08
CA PRO A 11 -7.92 -0.67 16.92
C PRO A 11 -7.63 -1.20 15.50
N ALA A 12 -8.56 -1.96 14.90
CA ALA A 12 -8.41 -2.45 13.55
C ALA A 12 -8.45 -1.32 12.51
N GLY A 13 -9.31 -0.31 12.71
CA GLY A 13 -9.37 0.89 11.87
C GLY A 13 -8.08 1.70 11.92
N ARG A 14 -7.50 1.89 13.11
CA ARG A 14 -6.20 2.56 13.28
C ARG A 14 -5.08 1.74 12.64
N LEU A 15 -5.11 0.43 12.79
CA LEU A 15 -4.13 -0.46 12.19
C LEU A 15 -4.18 -0.45 10.66
N ALA A 16 -5.36 -0.26 10.06
CA ALA A 16 -5.51 -0.08 8.62
C ALA A 16 -5.14 1.35 8.16
N GLY A 17 -5.41 2.35 8.99
CA GLY A 17 -5.12 3.75 8.69
C GLY A 17 -3.63 4.09 8.66
N ALA A 18 -2.83 3.49 9.54
CA ALA A 18 -1.40 3.77 9.61
C ALA A 18 -0.65 3.41 8.30
N PRO A 19 -0.78 2.18 7.75
CA PRO A 19 -0.16 1.87 6.46
C PRO A 19 -0.74 2.68 5.30
N PHE A 20 -2.01 3.12 5.38
CA PHE A 20 -2.60 4.01 4.39
C PHE A 20 -1.88 5.37 4.33
N SER A 21 -1.59 5.97 5.48
CA SER A 21 -0.83 7.23 5.53
C SER A 21 0.60 7.04 5.05
N ALA A 22 1.25 5.95 5.41
CA ALA A 22 2.60 5.62 4.97
C ALA A 22 2.65 5.40 3.45
N GLU A 23 1.65 4.75 2.89
CA GLU A 23 1.51 4.54 1.45
C GLU A 23 1.46 5.86 0.69
N PHE A 24 0.56 6.79 1.07
CA PHE A 24 0.46 8.08 0.41
C PHE A 24 1.77 8.88 0.51
N PHE A 25 2.42 8.88 1.67
CA PHE A 25 3.73 9.50 1.81
C PHE A 25 4.75 8.90 0.83
N CYS A 26 4.79 7.57 0.72
CA CYS A 26 5.66 6.88 -0.22
C CYS A 26 5.33 7.20 -1.68
N ILE A 27 4.04 7.27 -2.06
CA ILE A 27 3.62 7.63 -3.41
C ILE A 27 4.12 9.02 -3.80
N PHE A 28 3.84 10.02 -2.97
CA PHE A 28 4.26 11.40 -3.28
C PHE A 28 5.78 11.50 -3.33
N ARG A 29 6.49 10.87 -2.40
CA ARG A 29 7.95 10.87 -2.40
C ARG A 29 8.53 10.12 -3.59
N ALA A 30 7.93 9.01 -4.01
CA ALA A 30 8.32 8.29 -5.20
C ALA A 30 8.13 9.13 -6.47
N LEU A 31 7.00 9.85 -6.60
CA LEU A 31 6.72 10.71 -7.76
C LEU A 31 7.72 11.86 -7.93
N GLU A 32 8.33 12.32 -6.84
CA GLU A 32 9.40 13.33 -6.92
C GLU A 32 10.71 12.76 -7.49
N LEU A 33 10.93 11.46 -7.35
CA LEU A 33 12.19 10.80 -7.65
C LEU A 33 12.13 9.92 -8.91
N THR A 34 10.95 9.36 -9.25
CA THR A 34 10.75 8.50 -10.42
C THR A 34 9.57 8.96 -11.26
N SER A 35 9.38 8.36 -12.42
CA SER A 35 8.27 8.72 -13.30
C SER A 35 6.94 8.08 -12.87
N ALA A 36 5.83 8.79 -13.12
CA ALA A 36 4.49 8.26 -12.85
C ALA A 36 4.22 6.93 -13.58
N ALA A 37 4.75 6.75 -14.78
CA ALA A 37 4.60 5.50 -15.53
C ALA A 37 5.27 4.32 -14.81
N ARG A 38 6.47 4.51 -14.26
CA ARG A 38 7.17 3.48 -13.48
C ARG A 38 6.41 3.15 -12.20
N LEU A 39 5.90 4.18 -11.51
CA LEU A 39 5.12 4.01 -10.29
C LEU A 39 3.86 3.18 -10.54
N VAL A 40 3.14 3.43 -11.65
CA VAL A 40 1.96 2.63 -12.04
C VAL A 40 2.33 1.16 -12.24
N VAL A 41 3.44 0.87 -12.91
CA VAL A 41 3.90 -0.53 -13.09
C VAL A 41 4.22 -1.18 -11.73
N LEU A 42 4.87 -0.44 -10.82
CA LEU A 42 5.15 -0.92 -9.47
C LEU A 42 3.87 -1.21 -8.68
N PHE A 43 2.80 -0.45 -8.90
CA PHE A 43 1.49 -0.72 -8.28
C PHE A 43 0.86 -2.05 -8.72
N TYR A 44 1.17 -2.57 -9.89
CA TYR A 44 0.71 -3.91 -10.28
C TYR A 44 1.30 -5.03 -9.41
N THR A 45 2.26 -4.73 -8.53
CA THR A 45 2.74 -5.68 -7.50
C THR A 45 1.82 -5.74 -6.27
N ILE A 46 0.88 -4.80 -6.09
CA ILE A 46 -0.07 -4.76 -4.96
C ILE A 46 -0.80 -6.10 -4.75
N PRO A 47 -1.38 -6.73 -5.79
CA PRO A 47 -2.06 -8.02 -5.62
C PRO A 47 -1.14 -9.11 -5.07
N PHE A 48 0.15 -9.06 -5.41
CA PHE A 48 1.14 -10.00 -4.89
C PHE A 48 1.27 -9.87 -3.37
N PHE A 49 1.49 -8.66 -2.87
CA PHE A 49 1.59 -8.43 -1.42
C PHE A 49 0.28 -8.73 -0.68
N ALA A 50 -0.87 -8.38 -1.28
CA ALA A 50 -2.17 -8.66 -0.71
C ALA A 50 -2.44 -10.17 -0.60
N VAL A 51 -2.10 -10.96 -1.63
CA VAL A 51 -2.30 -12.42 -1.62
C VAL A 51 -1.36 -13.09 -0.64
N ILE A 52 -0.09 -12.68 -0.59
CA ILE A 52 0.87 -13.19 0.40
C ILE A 52 0.37 -12.87 1.81
N GLY A 53 0.05 -11.62 2.09
CA GLY A 53 -0.41 -11.19 3.41
C GLY A 53 -1.67 -11.95 3.85
N THR A 54 -2.65 -12.08 2.98
CA THR A 54 -3.89 -12.80 3.31
C THR A 54 -3.67 -14.30 3.44
N HIS A 55 -2.77 -14.89 2.67
CA HIS A 55 -2.44 -16.31 2.81
C HIS A 55 -1.85 -16.62 4.19
N PHE A 56 -0.87 -15.83 4.63
CA PHE A 56 -0.18 -16.07 5.92
C PHE A 56 -1.02 -15.67 7.13
N LEU A 57 -1.80 -14.58 7.07
CA LEU A 57 -2.53 -14.08 8.23
C LEU A 57 -3.94 -14.61 8.37
N THR A 58 -4.60 -14.93 7.26
CA THR A 58 -6.00 -15.37 7.32
C THR A 58 -6.20 -16.84 6.95
N GLY A 59 -5.24 -17.46 6.24
CA GLY A 59 -5.35 -18.82 5.73
C GLY A 59 -6.52 -19.05 4.77
N THR A 60 -7.32 -18.02 4.51
CA THR A 60 -8.57 -18.11 3.73
C THR A 60 -8.35 -18.03 2.23
N ASP A 61 -7.25 -17.40 1.80
CA ASP A 61 -6.96 -17.20 0.39
C ASP A 61 -6.00 -18.30 -0.11
N ARG A 62 -6.56 -19.39 -0.62
CA ARG A 62 -5.77 -20.47 -1.19
C ARG A 62 -5.07 -19.99 -2.46
N LEU A 63 -3.75 -20.21 -2.50
CA LEU A 63 -2.93 -19.97 -3.68
C LEU A 63 -3.29 -21.04 -4.75
N THR A 64 -4.18 -20.69 -5.65
CA THR A 64 -4.50 -21.56 -6.78
C THR A 64 -3.46 -21.39 -7.90
N PRO A 65 -3.19 -22.42 -8.73
CA PRO A 65 -2.22 -22.31 -9.84
C PRO A 65 -2.50 -21.13 -10.79
N ARG A 66 -3.79 -20.82 -11.01
CA ARG A 66 -4.17 -19.65 -11.83
C ARG A 66 -3.77 -18.32 -11.21
N LYS A 67 -3.92 -18.17 -9.88
CA LYS A 67 -3.47 -16.98 -9.14
C LYS A 67 -1.95 -16.88 -9.19
N LEU A 68 -1.25 -17.99 -8.97
CA LEU A 68 0.21 -18.03 -9.05
C LEU A 68 0.72 -17.65 -10.44
N ALA A 69 0.09 -18.13 -11.50
CA ALA A 69 0.44 -17.76 -12.87
C ALA A 69 0.26 -16.25 -13.11
N GLY A 70 -0.87 -15.67 -12.69
CA GLY A 70 -1.12 -14.23 -12.81
C GLY A 70 -0.12 -13.39 -11.99
N LEU A 71 0.17 -13.80 -10.76
CA LEU A 71 1.18 -13.15 -9.92
C LEU A 71 2.58 -13.27 -10.52
N GLY A 72 2.93 -14.45 -11.05
CA GLY A 72 4.21 -14.69 -11.72
C GLY A 72 4.37 -13.77 -12.94
N LEU A 73 3.32 -13.62 -13.75
CA LEU A 73 3.33 -12.73 -14.91
C LEU A 73 3.51 -11.26 -14.48
N ALA A 74 2.84 -10.83 -13.41
CA ALA A 74 3.01 -9.49 -12.87
C ALA A 74 4.44 -9.27 -12.34
N LEU A 75 5.04 -10.27 -11.68
CA LEU A 75 6.43 -10.19 -11.20
C LEU A 75 7.43 -10.15 -12.36
N LEU A 76 7.16 -10.81 -13.48
CA LEU A 76 8.01 -10.75 -14.68
C LEU A 76 8.07 -9.36 -15.31
N SER A 77 7.12 -8.47 -15.01
CA SER A 77 7.20 -7.08 -15.45
C SER A 77 8.29 -6.28 -14.73
N LEU A 78 8.67 -6.67 -13.50
CA LEU A 78 9.69 -5.96 -12.74
C LEU A 78 11.09 -6.03 -13.37
N PRO A 79 11.64 -7.21 -13.75
CA PRO A 79 12.90 -7.27 -14.46
C PRO A 79 12.93 -6.42 -15.73
N VAL A 80 11.82 -6.39 -16.46
CA VAL A 80 11.70 -5.55 -17.67
C VAL A 80 11.73 -4.07 -17.30
N LEU A 81 11.02 -3.67 -16.23
CA LEU A 81 11.03 -2.30 -15.73
C LEU A 81 12.42 -1.84 -15.28
N PHE A 82 13.19 -2.75 -14.68
CA PHE A 82 14.53 -2.46 -14.17
C PHE A 82 15.66 -2.78 -15.16
N ALA A 83 15.34 -3.27 -16.35
CA ALA A 83 16.34 -3.63 -17.35
C ALA A 83 17.22 -2.45 -17.79
N ASP A 84 16.66 -1.26 -17.86
CA ASP A 84 17.34 0.00 -18.15
C ASP A 84 18.24 0.49 -17.00
N ARG A 85 18.08 -0.09 -15.81
CA ARG A 85 18.85 0.26 -14.60
C ARG A 85 19.96 -0.75 -14.29
N LEU A 86 20.06 -1.85 -15.05
CA LEU A 86 21.10 -2.84 -14.86
C LEU A 86 22.48 -2.21 -15.17
N GLY A 87 23.30 -2.05 -14.13
CA GLY A 87 24.59 -1.40 -14.24
C GLY A 87 24.59 0.11 -14.05
N ALA A 88 23.45 0.75 -13.84
CA ALA A 88 23.39 2.15 -13.47
C ALA A 88 23.80 2.36 -11.99
N PRO A 89 24.43 3.50 -11.65
CA PRO A 89 24.72 3.83 -10.26
C PRO A 89 23.41 4.00 -9.47
N LEU A 90 23.50 3.84 -8.15
CA LEU A 90 22.40 4.10 -7.24
C LEU A 90 22.07 5.61 -7.29
N ASP A 91 21.05 5.95 -8.05
CA ASP A 91 20.58 7.32 -8.25
C ASP A 91 19.25 7.58 -7.50
N ALA A 92 18.83 8.84 -7.53
CA ALA A 92 17.57 9.25 -6.90
C ALA A 92 16.36 8.52 -7.49
N ALA A 93 16.38 8.20 -8.78
CA ALA A 93 15.29 7.52 -9.45
C ALA A 93 15.16 6.06 -9.03
N LEU A 94 16.25 5.37 -8.73
CA LEU A 94 16.21 4.03 -8.16
C LEU A 94 15.59 4.05 -6.75
N TRP A 95 15.95 5.05 -5.94
CA TRP A 95 15.30 5.26 -4.64
C TRP A 95 13.81 5.52 -4.79
N GLY A 96 13.40 6.29 -5.80
CA GLY A 96 11.99 6.50 -6.14
C GLY A 96 11.27 5.20 -6.46
N ASP A 97 11.89 4.32 -7.24
CA ASP A 97 11.34 3.00 -7.57
C ASP A 97 11.20 2.11 -6.32
N VAL A 98 12.20 2.09 -5.43
CA VAL A 98 12.16 1.34 -4.16
C VAL A 98 11.05 1.86 -3.24
N ILE A 99 10.92 3.18 -3.10
CA ILE A 99 9.85 3.80 -2.31
C ILE A 99 8.48 3.51 -2.94
N GLY A 100 8.38 3.53 -4.28
CA GLY A 100 7.17 3.14 -5.01
C GLY A 100 6.77 1.68 -4.76
N LEU A 101 7.73 0.77 -4.73
CA LEU A 101 7.47 -0.63 -4.37
C LEU A 101 7.00 -0.76 -2.92
N ALA A 102 7.61 -0.01 -2.00
CA ALA A 102 7.18 0.03 -0.59
C ALA A 102 5.74 0.52 -0.44
N SER A 103 5.29 1.48 -1.24
CA SER A 103 3.89 1.92 -1.23
C SER A 103 2.93 0.80 -1.61
N GLY A 104 3.28 -0.03 -2.61
CA GLY A 104 2.53 -1.23 -2.97
C GLY A 104 2.44 -2.25 -1.84
N MET A 105 3.51 -2.41 -1.04
CA MET A 105 3.50 -3.26 0.17
C MET A 105 2.53 -2.73 1.23
N PHE A 106 2.54 -1.43 1.49
CA PHE A 106 1.60 -0.82 2.44
C PHE A 106 0.15 -1.00 2.01
N TRP A 107 -0.16 -0.83 0.73
CA TRP A 107 -1.50 -1.09 0.20
C TRP A 107 -1.90 -2.57 0.35
N GLY A 108 -1.00 -3.49 0.05
CA GLY A 108 -1.20 -4.92 0.29
C GLY A 108 -1.46 -5.23 1.77
N ALA A 109 -0.75 -4.56 2.69
CA ALA A 109 -0.96 -4.68 4.13
C ALA A 109 -2.35 -4.16 4.55
N ILE A 110 -2.82 -3.05 3.98
CA ILE A 110 -4.17 -2.52 4.22
C ILE A 110 -5.23 -3.56 3.86
N ILE A 111 -5.15 -4.13 2.65
CA ILE A 111 -6.08 -5.17 2.18
C ILE A 111 -6.05 -6.37 3.15
N THR A 112 -4.87 -6.77 3.58
CA THR A 112 -4.68 -7.89 4.50
C THR A 112 -5.32 -7.61 5.86
N VAL A 113 -5.09 -6.44 6.45
CA VAL A 113 -5.68 -6.03 7.74
C VAL A 113 -7.21 -5.96 7.64
N ILE A 114 -7.75 -5.39 6.57
CA ILE A 114 -9.21 -5.31 6.35
C ILE A 114 -9.83 -6.71 6.27
N LYS A 115 -9.18 -7.64 5.57
CA LYS A 115 -9.64 -9.03 5.48
C LYS A 115 -9.49 -9.79 6.81
N ALA A 116 -8.36 -9.65 7.47
CA ALA A 116 -8.06 -10.34 8.72
C ALA A 116 -8.95 -9.88 9.89
N SER A 117 -9.25 -8.59 9.96
CA SER A 117 -10.06 -8.00 11.04
C SER A 117 -11.56 -8.19 10.86
N GLY A 118 -12.01 -8.77 9.74
CA GLY A 118 -13.42 -8.92 9.43
C GLY A 118 -14.17 -7.59 9.21
N LEU A 119 -13.43 -6.49 9.08
CA LEU A 119 -13.99 -5.17 8.77
C LEU A 119 -14.89 -5.17 7.53
N GLN A 120 -14.66 -6.10 6.60
CA GLN A 120 -15.52 -6.27 5.42
C GLN A 120 -16.96 -6.68 5.73
N ARG A 121 -17.20 -7.32 6.89
CA ARG A 121 -18.52 -7.86 7.28
C ARG A 121 -19.42 -6.83 7.96
N ILE A 122 -18.84 -5.78 8.47
CA ILE A 122 -19.56 -4.71 9.13
C ILE A 122 -19.89 -3.68 8.05
N ALA A 123 -21.04 -3.05 8.01
CA ALA A 123 -21.44 -1.99 7.05
C ALA A 123 -20.46 -0.77 7.12
N ALA A 124 -19.22 -1.04 6.96
CA ALA A 124 -18.04 -0.42 7.48
C ALA A 124 -17.21 0.24 6.37
N SER A 125 -17.67 0.24 5.12
CA SER A 125 -17.00 0.98 4.05
C SER A 125 -16.85 2.45 4.42
N GLU A 126 -17.90 3.05 4.98
CA GLU A 126 -17.88 4.43 5.46
C GLU A 126 -16.93 4.63 6.65
N ARG A 127 -16.92 3.70 7.61
CA ARG A 127 -16.04 3.78 8.78
C ARG A 127 -14.58 3.58 8.41
N THR A 128 -14.29 2.61 7.55
CA THR A 128 -12.94 2.38 7.05
C THR A 128 -12.43 3.62 6.32
N LEU A 129 -13.25 4.22 5.46
CA LEU A 129 -12.91 5.47 4.79
C LEU A 129 -12.67 6.62 5.77
N LEU A 130 -13.51 6.77 6.80
CA LEU A 130 -13.33 7.81 7.82
C LEU A 130 -12.06 7.61 8.63
N TYR A 131 -11.71 6.36 8.97
CA TYR A 131 -10.45 6.06 9.66
C TYR A 131 -9.25 6.32 8.75
N GLN A 132 -9.32 5.93 7.49
CA GLN A 132 -8.27 6.21 6.51
C GLN A 132 -8.08 7.71 6.32
N LEU A 133 -9.17 8.45 6.09
CA LEU A 133 -9.13 9.91 5.95
C LEU A 133 -8.65 10.60 7.23
N GLY A 134 -9.14 10.17 8.40
CA GLY A 134 -8.75 10.75 9.69
C GLY A 134 -7.27 10.53 10.01
N VAL A 135 -6.73 9.36 9.70
CA VAL A 135 -5.31 9.05 9.94
C VAL A 135 -4.43 9.67 8.86
N SER A 136 -4.89 9.73 7.61
CA SER A 136 -4.14 10.38 6.51
C SER A 136 -4.08 11.90 6.63
N ALA A 137 -5.01 12.51 7.36
CA ALA A 137 -4.96 13.94 7.64
C ALA A 137 -3.81 14.33 8.61
N LEU A 138 -3.30 13.37 9.41
CA LEU A 138 -2.22 13.64 10.37
C LEU A 138 -0.86 13.92 9.73
N PRO A 139 -0.41 13.23 8.68
CA PRO A 139 0.86 13.51 8.03
C PRO A 139 0.84 14.71 7.08
N ILE A 140 -0.33 15.23 6.70
CA ILE A 140 -0.42 16.41 5.84
C ILE A 140 0.33 17.62 6.44
N PRO A 141 0.09 18.04 7.71
CA PRO A 141 0.85 19.14 8.30
C PRO A 141 2.33 18.82 8.49
N LEU A 142 2.69 17.55 8.71
CA LEU A 142 4.08 17.11 8.77
C LEU A 142 4.78 17.21 7.42
N GLY A 143 4.11 16.83 6.34
CA GLY A 143 4.61 16.98 4.97
C GLY A 143 4.81 18.46 4.60
N PHE A 144 3.86 19.32 4.95
CA PHE A 144 3.99 20.76 4.78
C PHE A 144 5.15 21.34 5.59
N ALA A 145 5.35 20.88 6.84
CA ALA A 145 6.46 21.33 7.67
C ALA A 145 7.83 20.95 7.09
N VAL A 146 7.93 19.75 6.48
CA VAL A 146 9.18 19.29 5.83
C VAL A 146 9.46 20.03 4.53
N VAL A 147 8.42 20.42 3.79
CA VAL A 147 8.56 21.18 2.53
C VAL A 147 8.83 22.66 2.78
N LEU A 148 8.34 23.23 3.88
CA LEU A 148 8.51 24.64 4.22
C LEU A 148 9.74 24.92 5.09
N CYS A 149 10.42 23.89 5.63
CA CYS A 149 11.70 24.01 6.32
C CYS A 149 12.81 23.56 5.35
N PRO A 150 13.47 24.50 4.64
CA PRO A 150 14.61 24.17 3.77
C PRO A 150 15.86 23.77 4.59
#